data_efdae3ab994fab38c977ae007082eaa6
#
_entry.id   efdae3ab994fab38c977ae007082eaa6
#
_cell.length_a   1.000
_cell.length_b   1.000
_cell.length_c   1.000
_cell.angle_alpha   90.00
_cell.angle_beta   90.00
_cell.angle_gamma   90.00
#
_symmetry.space_group_name_H-M   'P 1'
#
loop_
_entity.id
_entity.type
_entity.pdbx_description
1 polymer ?
#
loop_
_entity_poly.entity_id
_entity_poly.type
_entity_poly.pdbx_seq_one_letter_code
_entity_poly.pdbx_strand_id
1 'polypeptide(L)'
;MDPVERLIAAESPERAEHVLVVNAPGLVEAARRAAPRVSLWCDDRRDAGTVPTGLLLEDFDESSLAGVDLVWLRLPKALSALDDDAERIAAWADPRVRVVSAGRQRAMTHSMNDVLGRHFDTVSASLGVAKCRALRASGPRRRRLRWPRERTHPELGIGVIAHGEVFATNRVDDGTRLLAELCPDIHGDELLDLGCGSGVLATLLARANPGARVRAVDVSRAAVASTLLTAEANGVAVEAHWAAALHDWPPECLDVIVTNPPFHRGIAKDSEPALAMFDDAARLLRPGGRMWCVHNSHLPWRRRLAEKVGPTAVVRQNPFYTVTRSVAR
;
A
#
# COMPACT_ATOMS: atom_id res chain seq x y z
N MET A 1 22.96 0.51 -2.02
CA MET A 1 22.30 -0.10 -3.22
C MET A 1 22.32 -1.62 -3.13
N ASP A 2 21.17 -2.24 -3.26
CA ASP A 2 21.04 -3.70 -3.38
C ASP A 2 21.29 -4.17 -4.85
N PRO A 3 21.27 -5.49 -5.15
CA PRO A 3 21.52 -5.98 -6.51
C PRO A 3 20.51 -5.50 -7.57
N VAL A 4 19.24 -5.25 -7.19
CA VAL A 4 18.22 -4.73 -8.11
C VAL A 4 18.55 -3.28 -8.48
N GLU A 5 18.84 -2.46 -7.48
CA GLU A 5 19.21 -1.05 -7.66
C GLU A 5 20.50 -0.89 -8.48
N ARG A 6 21.52 -1.71 -8.21
CA ARG A 6 22.75 -1.70 -9.03
C ARG A 6 22.46 -2.02 -10.49
N LEU A 7 21.53 -2.95 -10.76
CA LEU A 7 21.17 -3.29 -12.13
C LEU A 7 20.40 -2.16 -12.81
N ILE A 8 19.47 -1.49 -12.13
CA ILE A 8 18.75 -0.32 -12.65
C ILE A 8 19.78 0.74 -13.10
N ALA A 9 20.70 1.10 -12.23
CA ALA A 9 21.72 2.11 -12.55
C ALA A 9 22.63 1.68 -13.72
N ALA A 10 23.05 0.41 -13.77
CA ALA A 10 23.93 -0.11 -14.83
C ALA A 10 23.26 -0.19 -16.22
N GLU A 11 21.94 -0.41 -16.25
CA GLU A 11 21.14 -0.53 -17.48
C GLU A 11 20.59 0.83 -17.97
N SER A 12 20.93 1.91 -17.25
CA SER A 12 20.43 3.26 -17.51
C SER A 12 21.41 4.07 -18.35
N PRO A 13 20.94 5.07 -19.09
CA PRO A 13 21.83 6.04 -19.73
C PRO A 13 22.62 6.84 -18.69
N GLU A 14 23.83 7.26 -19.07
CA GLU A 14 24.74 7.99 -18.17
C GLU A 14 24.19 9.35 -17.73
N ARG A 15 23.34 9.99 -18.53
CA ARG A 15 22.81 11.32 -18.27
C ARG A 15 21.31 11.43 -18.61
N ALA A 16 20.63 12.23 -17.81
CA ALA A 16 19.24 12.66 -17.98
C ALA A 16 19.11 14.11 -17.48
N GLU A 17 18.00 14.77 -17.78
CA GLU A 17 17.67 16.10 -17.25
C GLU A 17 16.92 15.99 -15.91
N HIS A 18 16.03 15.00 -15.79
CA HIS A 18 15.26 14.77 -14.58
C HIS A 18 15.04 13.26 -14.36
N VAL A 19 15.65 12.71 -13.31
CA VAL A 19 15.45 11.33 -12.89
C VAL A 19 14.37 11.26 -11.83
N LEU A 20 13.34 10.45 -12.10
CA LEU A 20 12.39 9.99 -11.09
C LEU A 20 12.78 8.60 -10.59
N VAL A 21 12.99 8.46 -9.30
CA VAL A 21 13.23 7.17 -8.64
C VAL A 21 11.93 6.70 -7.99
N VAL A 22 11.47 5.49 -8.33
CA VAL A 22 10.21 4.91 -7.83
C VAL A 22 10.51 3.67 -6.98
N ASN A 23 10.15 3.73 -5.71
CA ASN A 23 10.28 2.64 -4.73
C ASN A 23 11.71 2.04 -4.62
N ALA A 24 12.75 2.87 -4.84
CA ALA A 24 14.16 2.44 -4.83
C ALA A 24 15.06 3.50 -4.15
N PRO A 25 14.86 3.84 -2.87
CA PRO A 25 15.53 4.96 -2.21
C PRO A 25 17.06 4.86 -2.20
N GLY A 26 17.63 3.65 -2.25
CA GLY A 26 19.06 3.44 -2.34
C GLY A 26 19.72 3.94 -3.64
N LEU A 27 18.92 4.35 -4.64
CA LEU A 27 19.39 4.92 -5.91
C LEU A 27 19.59 6.44 -5.88
N VAL A 28 19.18 7.14 -4.84
CA VAL A 28 19.21 8.62 -4.78
C VAL A 28 20.58 9.19 -5.11
N GLU A 29 21.65 8.67 -4.54
CA GLU A 29 23.02 9.16 -4.81
C GLU A 29 23.50 8.85 -6.24
N ALA A 30 23.04 7.76 -6.82
CA ALA A 30 23.31 7.46 -8.23
C ALA A 30 22.52 8.41 -9.16
N ALA A 31 21.27 8.69 -8.82
CA ALA A 31 20.42 9.61 -9.57
C ALA A 31 20.97 11.05 -9.59
N ARG A 32 21.51 11.54 -8.45
CA ARG A 32 22.17 12.85 -8.37
C ARG A 32 23.42 12.98 -9.25
N ARG A 33 24.07 11.88 -9.56
CA ARG A 33 25.19 11.87 -10.51
C ARG A 33 24.73 11.82 -11.97
N ALA A 34 23.56 11.26 -12.22
CA ALA A 34 23.01 11.06 -13.56
C ALA A 34 22.21 12.29 -14.05
N ALA A 35 21.65 13.11 -13.15
CA ALA A 35 20.81 14.24 -13.53
C ALA A 35 20.90 15.42 -12.55
N PRO A 36 20.73 16.66 -13.05
CA PRO A 36 20.63 17.86 -12.22
C PRO A 36 19.35 17.91 -11.40
N ARG A 37 18.27 17.28 -11.85
CA ARG A 37 16.99 17.17 -11.13
C ARG A 37 16.71 15.73 -10.76
N VAL A 38 16.38 15.51 -9.50
CA VAL A 38 16.02 14.19 -8.97
C VAL A 38 14.77 14.32 -8.14
N SER A 39 13.79 13.46 -8.41
CA SER A 39 12.58 13.28 -7.60
C SER A 39 12.47 11.83 -7.16
N LEU A 40 11.81 11.61 -6.04
CA LEU A 40 11.59 10.27 -5.51
C LEU A 40 10.12 10.07 -5.16
N TRP A 41 9.59 8.93 -5.55
CA TRP A 41 8.33 8.42 -5.10
C TRP A 41 8.51 7.12 -4.32
N CYS A 42 7.99 7.08 -3.08
CA CYS A 42 7.92 5.88 -2.27
C CYS A 42 6.48 5.63 -1.84
N ASP A 43 5.96 4.45 -2.11
CA ASP A 43 4.67 4.00 -1.57
C ASP A 43 4.79 3.65 -0.09
N ASP A 44 5.84 2.90 0.28
CA ASP A 44 6.08 2.47 1.66
C ASP A 44 6.67 3.61 2.51
N ARG A 45 6.01 3.95 3.60
CA ARG A 45 6.43 5.01 4.55
C ARG A 45 7.81 4.73 5.17
N ARG A 46 8.18 3.46 5.32
CA ARG A 46 9.48 3.05 5.88
C ARG A 46 10.62 3.41 4.93
N ASP A 47 10.41 3.17 3.63
CA ASP A 47 11.37 3.54 2.58
C ASP A 47 11.48 5.07 2.47
N ALA A 48 10.36 5.77 2.49
CA ALA A 48 10.31 7.23 2.45
C ALA A 48 11.05 7.89 3.62
N GLY A 49 10.99 7.28 4.81
CA GLY A 49 11.69 7.78 6.00
C GLY A 49 13.22 7.76 5.90
N THR A 50 13.79 7.08 4.91
CA THR A 50 15.25 7.01 4.68
C THR A 50 15.78 8.07 3.72
N VAL A 51 14.92 8.93 3.17
CA VAL A 51 15.21 9.87 2.08
C VAL A 51 15.25 11.31 2.58
N PRO A 52 16.13 12.17 2.02
CA PRO A 52 16.07 13.61 2.27
C PRO A 52 14.72 14.19 1.87
N THR A 53 14.10 14.95 2.77
CA THR A 53 12.74 15.50 2.63
C THR A 53 12.49 16.27 1.33
N GLY A 54 13.47 17.00 0.82
CA GLY A 54 13.32 17.81 -0.40
C GLY A 54 13.26 17.03 -1.73
N LEU A 55 13.43 15.71 -1.72
CA LEU A 55 13.36 14.87 -2.93
C LEU A 55 12.07 14.07 -3.03
N LEU A 56 11.39 13.87 -1.92
CA LEU A 56 10.18 13.05 -1.88
C LEU A 56 9.01 13.84 -2.46
N LEU A 57 8.39 13.28 -3.49
CA LEU A 57 7.16 13.85 -4.06
C LEU A 57 5.99 13.70 -3.08
N GLU A 58 5.17 14.72 -3.01
CA GLU A 58 3.91 14.68 -2.25
C GLU A 58 2.84 13.91 -3.00
N ASP A 59 2.76 14.09 -4.32
CA ASP A 59 1.81 13.43 -5.20
C ASP A 59 2.50 12.79 -6.41
N PHE A 60 1.87 11.78 -6.99
CA PHE A 60 2.32 11.11 -8.22
C PHE A 60 1.36 11.47 -9.34
N ASP A 61 1.40 12.73 -9.75
CA ASP A 61 0.46 13.37 -10.65
C ASP A 61 1.14 14.06 -11.85
N GLU A 62 0.35 14.73 -12.68
CA GLU A 62 0.83 15.45 -13.87
C GLU A 62 1.87 16.50 -13.51
N SER A 63 1.69 17.26 -12.44
CA SER A 63 2.59 18.33 -12.04
C SER A 63 3.94 17.81 -11.59
N SER A 64 3.95 16.70 -10.84
CA SER A 64 5.14 16.06 -10.30
C SER A 64 5.95 15.32 -11.36
N LEU A 65 5.30 14.77 -12.39
CA LEU A 65 5.95 14.02 -13.45
C LEU A 65 6.34 14.86 -14.67
N ALA A 66 5.88 16.11 -14.76
CA ALA A 66 6.21 16.99 -15.88
C ALA A 66 7.74 17.16 -16.03
N GLY A 67 8.24 16.86 -17.24
CA GLY A 67 9.65 16.97 -17.58
C GLY A 67 10.55 15.85 -17.04
N VAL A 68 10.00 14.78 -16.46
CA VAL A 68 10.75 13.56 -16.12
C VAL A 68 11.10 12.83 -17.42
N ASP A 69 12.38 12.70 -17.74
CA ASP A 69 12.87 12.04 -18.96
C ASP A 69 13.54 10.67 -18.71
N LEU A 70 13.79 10.33 -17.42
CA LEU A 70 14.26 9.02 -17.01
C LEU A 70 13.59 8.56 -15.72
N VAL A 71 13.03 7.35 -15.73
CA VAL A 71 12.43 6.72 -14.57
C VAL A 71 13.22 5.48 -14.16
N TRP A 72 13.60 5.41 -12.89
CA TRP A 72 14.20 4.25 -12.25
C TRP A 72 13.18 3.59 -11.33
N LEU A 73 12.64 2.46 -11.75
CA LEU A 73 11.52 1.80 -11.08
C LEU A 73 11.95 0.43 -10.51
N ARG A 74 11.79 0.25 -9.22
CA ARG A 74 11.79 -1.10 -8.63
C ARG A 74 10.50 -1.80 -9.01
N LEU A 75 10.59 -2.90 -9.77
CA LEU A 75 9.40 -3.66 -10.17
C LEU A 75 8.61 -4.13 -8.96
N PRO A 76 7.33 -3.74 -8.85
CA PRO A 76 6.45 -4.20 -7.79
C PRO A 76 6.10 -5.68 -7.99
N LYS A 77 5.64 -6.35 -6.93
CA LYS A 77 5.18 -7.74 -7.00
C LYS A 77 3.84 -7.87 -7.72
N ALA A 78 2.95 -6.89 -7.54
CA ALA A 78 1.62 -6.88 -8.13
C ALA A 78 1.65 -6.28 -9.54
N LEU A 79 1.05 -6.97 -10.52
CA LEU A 79 0.90 -6.46 -11.88
C LEU A 79 0.01 -5.22 -11.95
N SER A 80 -0.96 -5.11 -11.03
CA SER A 80 -1.82 -3.92 -10.89
C SER A 80 -1.03 -2.68 -10.50
N ALA A 81 -0.07 -2.81 -9.59
CA ALA A 81 0.83 -1.74 -9.20
C ALA A 81 1.68 -1.26 -10.38
N LEU A 82 2.28 -2.21 -11.11
CA LEU A 82 3.05 -1.88 -12.30
C LEU A 82 2.18 -1.22 -13.38
N ASP A 83 0.92 -1.64 -13.55
CA ASP A 83 -0.04 -1.08 -14.52
C ASP A 83 -0.41 0.37 -14.16
N ASP A 84 -0.65 0.65 -12.88
CA ASP A 84 -0.95 2.01 -12.37
C ASP A 84 0.25 2.95 -12.52
N ASP A 85 1.44 2.55 -12.04
CA ASP A 85 2.66 3.34 -12.15
C ASP A 85 3.01 3.62 -13.63
N ALA A 86 2.99 2.59 -14.47
CA ALA A 86 3.32 2.70 -15.89
C ALA A 86 2.32 3.59 -16.65
N GLU A 87 1.04 3.51 -16.30
CA GLU A 87 -0.01 4.35 -16.89
C GLU A 87 0.22 5.83 -16.60
N ARG A 88 0.49 6.19 -15.34
CA ARG A 88 0.75 7.57 -14.92
C ARG A 88 2.06 8.10 -15.50
N ILE A 89 3.13 7.32 -15.47
CA ILE A 89 4.41 7.70 -16.09
C ILE A 89 4.21 7.97 -17.58
N ALA A 90 3.54 7.08 -18.31
CA ALA A 90 3.31 7.25 -19.74
C ALA A 90 2.40 8.44 -20.06
N ALA A 91 1.45 8.76 -19.17
CA ALA A 91 0.52 9.88 -19.37
C ALA A 91 1.19 11.24 -19.18
N TRP A 92 2.05 11.38 -18.18
CA TRP A 92 2.45 12.68 -17.62
C TRP A 92 3.93 13.02 -17.76
N ALA A 93 4.82 12.02 -17.89
CA ALA A 93 6.25 12.27 -18.06
C ALA A 93 6.60 12.90 -19.43
N ASP A 94 7.85 13.30 -19.63
CA ASP A 94 8.32 13.82 -20.92
C ASP A 94 8.02 12.82 -22.06
N PRO A 95 7.63 13.28 -23.26
CA PRO A 95 7.40 12.39 -24.42
C PRO A 95 8.60 11.49 -24.78
N ARG A 96 9.80 11.85 -24.36
CA ARG A 96 11.03 11.07 -24.56
C ARG A 96 11.39 10.19 -23.38
N VAL A 97 10.51 10.06 -22.38
CA VAL A 97 10.80 9.32 -21.15
C VAL A 97 11.25 7.90 -21.45
N ARG A 98 12.29 7.50 -20.75
CA ARG A 98 12.78 6.12 -20.70
C ARG A 98 12.57 5.58 -19.29
N VAL A 99 12.02 4.38 -19.21
CA VAL A 99 11.82 3.66 -17.95
C VAL A 99 12.80 2.52 -17.89
N VAL A 100 13.64 2.49 -16.86
CA VAL A 100 14.49 1.35 -16.52
C VAL A 100 13.98 0.79 -15.20
N SER A 101 13.43 -0.40 -15.29
CA SER A 101 12.90 -1.10 -14.13
C SER A 101 13.61 -2.42 -13.90
N ALA A 102 13.76 -2.88 -12.66
CA ALA A 102 14.33 -4.19 -12.39
C ALA A 102 13.69 -4.87 -11.17
N GLY A 103 13.85 -6.19 -11.15
CA GLY A 103 13.38 -7.04 -10.07
C GLY A 103 14.20 -8.32 -9.92
N ARG A 104 13.99 -9.06 -8.83
CA ARG A 104 14.53 -10.41 -8.66
C ARG A 104 13.86 -11.35 -9.67
N GLN A 105 14.64 -12.13 -10.45
CA GLN A 105 14.10 -13.04 -11.49
C GLN A 105 13.00 -13.97 -10.97
N ARG A 106 13.14 -14.48 -9.74
CA ARG A 106 12.14 -15.36 -9.10
C ARG A 106 10.77 -14.70 -8.85
N ALA A 107 10.72 -13.38 -8.84
CA ALA A 107 9.50 -12.59 -8.63
C ALA A 107 8.97 -11.95 -9.92
N MET A 108 9.70 -12.12 -11.03
CA MET A 108 9.30 -11.56 -12.33
C MET A 108 8.48 -12.58 -13.12
N THR A 109 7.52 -12.07 -13.88
CA THR A 109 6.70 -12.86 -14.82
C THR A 109 6.73 -12.22 -16.20
N HIS A 110 6.47 -13.00 -17.25
CA HIS A 110 6.34 -12.46 -18.61
C HIS A 110 5.25 -11.40 -18.71
N SER A 111 4.20 -11.51 -17.93
CA SER A 111 3.11 -10.52 -17.89
C SER A 111 3.57 -9.10 -17.51
N MET A 112 4.73 -8.93 -16.87
CA MET A 112 5.27 -7.58 -16.61
C MET A 112 5.67 -6.87 -17.90
N ASN A 113 6.17 -7.60 -18.92
CA ASN A 113 6.45 -7.04 -20.25
C ASN A 113 5.14 -6.63 -20.93
N ASP A 114 4.10 -7.46 -20.84
CA ASP A 114 2.79 -7.17 -21.42
C ASP A 114 2.15 -5.94 -20.78
N VAL A 115 2.29 -5.78 -19.47
CA VAL A 115 1.81 -4.60 -18.73
C VAL A 115 2.52 -3.35 -19.24
N LEU A 116 3.86 -3.33 -19.26
CA LEU A 116 4.61 -2.19 -19.79
C LEU A 116 4.27 -1.93 -21.28
N GLY A 117 4.08 -2.97 -22.08
CA GLY A 117 3.71 -2.86 -23.51
C GLY A 117 2.30 -2.28 -23.75
N ARG A 118 1.45 -2.16 -22.74
CA ARG A 118 0.18 -1.41 -22.84
C ARG A 118 0.39 0.09 -22.87
N HIS A 119 1.44 0.56 -22.21
CA HIS A 119 1.73 1.96 -21.96
C HIS A 119 2.92 2.52 -22.74
N PHE A 120 3.76 1.66 -23.27
CA PHE A 120 4.97 2.03 -24.05
C PHE A 120 5.04 1.29 -25.37
N ASP A 121 5.63 1.94 -26.38
CA ASP A 121 5.79 1.36 -27.73
C ASP A 121 6.85 0.27 -27.77
N THR A 122 7.94 0.46 -27.02
CA THR A 122 9.07 -0.46 -26.96
C THR A 122 9.27 -0.97 -25.55
N VAL A 123 9.34 -2.29 -25.42
CA VAL A 123 9.71 -2.95 -24.16
C VAL A 123 10.77 -4.01 -24.47
N SER A 124 11.89 -3.98 -23.75
CA SER A 124 12.97 -4.97 -23.89
C SER A 124 13.48 -5.41 -22.52
N ALA A 125 13.99 -6.64 -22.46
CA ALA A 125 14.57 -7.18 -21.23
C ALA A 125 16.09 -7.29 -21.35
N SER A 126 16.82 -7.03 -20.26
CA SER A 126 18.25 -7.27 -20.18
C SER A 126 18.57 -8.77 -20.06
N LEU A 127 19.84 -9.12 -20.16
CA LEU A 127 20.33 -10.40 -19.64
C LEU A 127 20.20 -10.44 -18.13
N GLY A 128 20.09 -11.66 -17.56
CA GLY A 128 20.05 -11.84 -16.12
C GLY A 128 21.43 -11.60 -15.48
N VAL A 129 21.49 -10.73 -14.47
CA VAL A 129 22.72 -10.44 -13.71
C VAL A 129 22.42 -10.58 -12.21
N ALA A 130 23.23 -11.30 -11.46
CA ALA A 130 23.10 -11.50 -10.01
C ALA A 130 21.66 -11.91 -9.56
N LYS A 131 21.03 -12.80 -10.33
CA LYS A 131 19.61 -13.25 -10.13
C LYS A 131 18.58 -12.12 -10.22
N CYS A 132 18.94 -11.01 -10.88
CA CYS A 132 18.05 -9.89 -11.20
C CYS A 132 17.95 -9.75 -12.73
N ARG A 133 16.88 -9.09 -13.21
CA ARG A 133 16.70 -8.73 -14.61
C ARG A 133 16.06 -7.37 -14.69
N ALA A 134 16.48 -6.55 -15.67
CA ALA A 134 15.86 -5.28 -15.96
C ALA A 134 14.91 -5.38 -17.15
N LEU A 135 13.88 -4.52 -17.14
CA LEU A 135 13.02 -4.21 -18.27
C LEU A 135 13.21 -2.73 -18.59
N ARG A 136 13.36 -2.43 -19.88
CA ARG A 136 13.48 -1.07 -20.40
C ARG A 136 12.25 -0.79 -21.24
N ALA A 137 11.62 0.37 -21.03
CA ALA A 137 10.47 0.81 -21.82
C ALA A 137 10.68 2.25 -22.32
N SER A 138 10.15 2.56 -23.51
CA SER A 138 10.20 3.88 -24.13
C SER A 138 9.08 4.08 -25.13
N GLY A 139 8.85 5.34 -25.57
CA GLY A 139 7.73 5.69 -26.43
C GLY A 139 6.42 5.63 -25.65
N PRO A 140 6.16 6.60 -24.74
CA PRO A 140 4.97 6.58 -23.90
C PRO A 140 3.70 6.77 -24.75
N ARG A 141 2.71 5.93 -24.51
CA ARG A 141 1.36 6.01 -25.11
C ARG A 141 0.46 6.82 -24.20
N ARG A 142 0.34 8.09 -24.47
CA ARG A 142 -0.54 8.99 -23.70
C ARG A 142 -2.01 8.62 -23.95
N ARG A 143 -2.67 8.15 -22.86
CA ARG A 143 -4.07 7.74 -22.88
C ARG A 143 -4.78 8.30 -21.65
N ARG A 144 -6.12 8.28 -21.68
CA ARG A 144 -6.91 8.56 -20.47
C ARG A 144 -6.59 7.52 -19.40
N LEU A 145 -6.38 7.98 -18.17
CA LEU A 145 -6.12 7.10 -17.04
C LEU A 145 -7.31 6.20 -16.73
N ARG A 146 -7.00 4.98 -16.33
CA ARG A 146 -7.96 3.96 -15.87
C ARG A 146 -7.78 3.68 -14.37
N TRP A 147 -6.70 4.16 -13.80
CA TRP A 147 -6.46 4.12 -12.37
C TRP A 147 -6.73 5.48 -11.73
N PRO A 148 -7.25 5.54 -10.47
CA PRO A 148 -7.69 4.39 -9.65
C PRO A 148 -8.94 3.73 -10.26
N ARG A 149 -9.19 2.46 -9.88
CA ARG A 149 -10.34 1.68 -10.37
C ARG A 149 -11.45 1.59 -9.34
N GLU A 150 -12.67 1.80 -9.79
CA GLU A 150 -13.87 1.67 -9.00
C GLU A 150 -14.53 0.30 -9.19
N ARG A 151 -15.15 -0.20 -8.11
CA ARG A 151 -16.03 -1.36 -8.13
C ARG A 151 -17.12 -1.23 -7.06
N THR A 152 -18.37 -1.44 -7.45
CA THR A 152 -19.49 -1.52 -6.50
C THR A 152 -19.57 -2.91 -5.87
N HIS A 153 -19.84 -2.94 -4.57
CA HIS A 153 -20.06 -4.13 -3.75
C HIS A 153 -21.46 -4.06 -3.14
N PRO A 154 -22.52 -4.52 -3.88
CA PRO A 154 -23.90 -4.38 -3.44
C PRO A 154 -24.19 -5.07 -2.11
N GLU A 155 -23.51 -6.18 -1.84
CA GLU A 155 -23.61 -6.95 -0.60
C GLU A 155 -23.13 -6.18 0.65
N LEU A 156 -22.29 -5.18 0.48
CA LEU A 156 -21.82 -4.26 1.53
C LEU A 156 -22.44 -2.87 1.39
N GLY A 157 -23.13 -2.62 0.29
CA GLY A 157 -23.74 -1.34 -0.05
C GLY A 157 -22.72 -0.21 -0.29
N ILE A 158 -21.48 -0.51 -0.74
CA ILE A 158 -20.40 0.46 -0.95
C ILE A 158 -19.79 0.36 -2.35
N GLY A 159 -19.29 1.50 -2.84
CA GLY A 159 -18.31 1.56 -3.93
C GLY A 159 -16.89 1.56 -3.35
N VAL A 160 -15.98 0.81 -3.93
CA VAL A 160 -14.57 0.76 -3.54
C VAL A 160 -13.70 1.30 -4.68
N ILE A 161 -12.91 2.33 -4.40
CA ILE A 161 -11.99 2.95 -5.35
C ILE A 161 -10.57 2.68 -4.88
N ALA A 162 -9.74 2.06 -5.73
CA ALA A 162 -8.40 1.70 -5.32
C ALA A 162 -7.34 1.85 -6.41
N HIS A 163 -6.16 2.26 -6.00
CA HIS A 163 -4.93 2.23 -6.77
C HIS A 163 -4.38 0.81 -6.91
N GLY A 164 -3.47 0.64 -7.87
CA GLY A 164 -2.93 -0.65 -8.26
C GLY A 164 -2.07 -1.35 -7.21
N GLU A 165 -1.38 -0.60 -6.34
CA GLU A 165 -0.52 -1.13 -5.27
C GLU A 165 -1.32 -1.74 -4.12
N VAL A 166 -2.57 -1.31 -3.92
CA VAL A 166 -3.41 -1.74 -2.80
C VAL A 166 -3.71 -3.24 -2.85
N PHE A 167 -3.58 -3.91 -1.72
CA PHE A 167 -3.95 -5.32 -1.58
C PHE A 167 -5.40 -5.55 -2.03
N ALA A 168 -5.61 -6.59 -2.85
CA ALA A 168 -6.87 -6.91 -3.51
C ALA A 168 -7.42 -5.81 -4.43
N THR A 169 -6.79 -4.64 -4.51
CA THR A 169 -7.23 -3.46 -5.27
C THR A 169 -8.67 -3.02 -4.87
N ASN A 170 -9.60 -2.98 -5.81
CA ASN A 170 -11.01 -2.66 -5.57
C ASN A 170 -11.89 -3.88 -5.31
N ARG A 171 -11.31 -5.05 -5.02
CA ARG A 171 -12.02 -6.25 -4.55
C ARG A 171 -11.98 -6.29 -3.02
N VAL A 172 -12.99 -6.87 -2.43
CA VAL A 172 -13.02 -7.18 -0.98
C VAL A 172 -12.59 -8.63 -0.82
N ASP A 173 -11.47 -8.87 -0.12
CA ASP A 173 -11.04 -10.24 0.18
C ASP A 173 -11.95 -10.90 1.23
N ASP A 174 -11.93 -12.22 1.28
CA ASP A 174 -12.86 -13.00 2.11
C ASP A 174 -12.68 -12.75 3.62
N GLY A 175 -11.45 -12.43 4.06
CA GLY A 175 -11.18 -12.07 5.46
C GLY A 175 -11.80 -10.72 5.80
N THR A 176 -11.52 -9.69 4.98
CA THR A 176 -12.14 -8.36 5.11
C THR A 176 -13.66 -8.46 5.07
N ARG A 177 -14.24 -9.27 4.15
CA ARG A 177 -15.69 -9.49 4.05
C ARG A 177 -16.28 -10.02 5.35
N LEU A 178 -15.63 -11.02 5.96
CA LEU A 178 -16.10 -11.64 7.21
C LEU A 178 -16.14 -10.62 8.37
N LEU A 179 -15.17 -9.70 8.44
CA LEU A 179 -15.13 -8.64 9.44
C LEU A 179 -16.11 -7.50 9.08
N ALA A 180 -16.22 -7.16 7.80
CA ALA A 180 -17.10 -6.10 7.29
C ALA A 180 -18.57 -6.34 7.65
N GLU A 181 -19.02 -7.60 7.64
CA GLU A 181 -20.37 -7.99 8.06
C GLU A 181 -20.68 -7.70 9.54
N LEU A 182 -19.66 -7.48 10.35
CA LEU A 182 -19.79 -7.14 11.78
C LEU A 182 -19.72 -5.63 12.03
N CYS A 183 -19.26 -4.83 11.07
CA CYS A 183 -19.09 -3.39 11.24
C CYS A 183 -20.37 -2.66 11.70
N PRO A 184 -21.59 -3.04 11.28
CA PRO A 184 -22.83 -2.41 11.79
C PRO A 184 -23.02 -2.50 13.30
N ASP A 185 -22.41 -3.51 13.96
CA ASP A 185 -22.51 -3.74 15.40
C ASP A 185 -21.26 -3.24 16.18
N ILE A 186 -20.32 -2.60 15.49
CA ILE A 186 -19.10 -2.07 16.09
C ILE A 186 -19.27 -0.56 16.30
N HIS A 187 -19.38 -0.13 17.58
CA HIS A 187 -19.61 1.25 17.94
C HIS A 187 -18.54 1.82 18.87
N GLY A 188 -18.28 3.13 18.72
CA GLY A 188 -17.36 3.92 19.53
C GLY A 188 -17.33 5.37 19.02
N ASP A 189 -16.68 6.26 19.76
CA ASP A 189 -16.49 7.65 19.35
C ASP A 189 -15.15 7.88 18.65
N GLU A 190 -14.11 7.12 19.04
CA GLU A 190 -12.75 7.17 18.47
C GLU A 190 -12.38 5.80 17.90
N LEU A 191 -12.46 5.66 16.58
CA LEU A 191 -12.26 4.39 15.88
C LEU A 191 -11.03 4.45 14.97
N LEU A 192 -10.35 3.31 14.82
CA LEU A 192 -9.19 3.16 13.93
C LEU A 192 -9.32 1.90 13.06
N ASP A 193 -9.16 2.06 11.75
CA ASP A 193 -8.87 0.98 10.80
C ASP A 193 -7.35 0.89 10.63
N LEU A 194 -6.73 -0.12 11.21
CA LEU A 194 -5.27 -0.30 11.25
C LEU A 194 -4.83 -1.25 10.12
N GLY A 195 -4.12 -0.71 9.13
CA GLY A 195 -3.83 -1.37 7.86
C GLY A 195 -5.03 -1.29 6.92
N CYS A 196 -5.45 -0.07 6.60
CA CYS A 196 -6.76 0.21 6.01
C CYS A 196 -6.93 -0.24 4.54
N GLY A 197 -5.83 -0.45 3.80
CA GLY A 197 -5.88 -0.89 2.41
C GLY A 197 -6.75 0.00 1.51
N SER A 198 -7.83 -0.54 0.96
CA SER A 198 -8.77 0.21 0.12
C SER A 198 -9.88 0.94 0.90
N GLY A 199 -9.82 0.97 2.24
CA GLY A 199 -10.74 1.71 3.10
C GLY A 199 -12.11 1.08 3.32
N VAL A 200 -12.28 -0.20 3.01
CA VAL A 200 -13.56 -0.92 3.18
C VAL A 200 -14.05 -0.86 4.64
N LEU A 201 -13.19 -1.25 5.59
CA LEU A 201 -13.56 -1.29 7.01
C LEU A 201 -13.77 0.12 7.57
N ALA A 202 -12.87 1.07 7.27
CA ALA A 202 -13.00 2.46 7.67
C ALA A 202 -14.32 3.08 7.19
N THR A 203 -14.70 2.86 5.93
CA THR A 203 -15.94 3.36 5.33
C THR A 203 -17.17 2.77 6.01
N LEU A 204 -17.19 1.46 6.28
CA LEU A 204 -18.30 0.80 6.95
C LEU A 204 -18.43 1.24 8.41
N LEU A 205 -17.31 1.41 9.13
CA LEU A 205 -17.31 1.95 10.48
C LEU A 205 -17.83 3.38 10.53
N ALA A 206 -17.40 4.25 9.61
CA ALA A 206 -17.89 5.63 9.55
C ALA A 206 -19.38 5.70 9.28
N ARG A 207 -19.89 4.81 8.43
CA ARG A 207 -21.33 4.70 8.16
C ARG A 207 -22.13 4.22 9.38
N ALA A 208 -21.60 3.26 10.14
CA ALA A 208 -22.24 2.69 11.32
C ALA A 208 -22.18 3.62 12.55
N ASN A 209 -21.28 4.62 12.53
CA ASN A 209 -21.03 5.53 13.65
C ASN A 209 -21.10 7.00 13.20
N PRO A 210 -22.28 7.52 12.83
CA PRO A 210 -22.44 8.92 12.45
C PRO A 210 -22.01 9.85 13.60
N GLY A 211 -21.08 10.77 13.32
CA GLY A 211 -20.55 11.71 14.32
C GLY A 211 -19.31 11.21 15.08
N ALA A 212 -18.94 9.94 14.95
CA ALA A 212 -17.68 9.44 15.50
C ALA A 212 -16.47 9.88 14.64
N ARG A 213 -15.31 9.92 15.25
CA ARG A 213 -14.04 10.14 14.56
C ARG A 213 -13.46 8.83 14.07
N VAL A 214 -13.52 8.58 12.78
CA VAL A 214 -12.94 7.38 12.17
C VAL A 214 -11.60 7.73 11.53
N ARG A 215 -10.55 7.12 12.04
CA ARG A 215 -9.20 7.22 11.51
C ARG A 215 -8.82 5.94 10.79
N ALA A 216 -7.96 6.05 9.81
CA ALA A 216 -7.41 4.95 9.04
C ALA A 216 -5.89 5.13 8.91
N VAL A 217 -5.13 4.05 9.00
CA VAL A 217 -3.66 4.11 8.89
C VAL A 217 -3.18 2.99 7.98
N ASP A 218 -2.24 3.33 7.10
CA ASP A 218 -1.51 2.34 6.31
C ASP A 218 -0.07 2.79 6.08
N VAL A 219 0.82 1.83 5.86
CA VAL A 219 2.21 2.09 5.45
C VAL A 219 2.31 2.45 3.97
N SER A 220 1.32 2.07 3.17
CA SER A 220 1.19 2.34 1.74
C SER A 220 0.48 3.67 1.49
N ARG A 221 1.12 4.55 0.73
CA ARG A 221 0.53 5.82 0.29
C ARG A 221 -0.67 5.59 -0.62
N ALA A 222 -0.59 4.59 -1.50
CA ALA A 222 -1.68 4.19 -2.38
C ALA A 222 -2.90 3.69 -1.58
N ALA A 223 -2.69 3.01 -0.45
CA ALA A 223 -3.76 2.59 0.44
C ALA A 223 -4.44 3.78 1.10
N VAL A 224 -3.67 4.74 1.61
CA VAL A 224 -4.22 5.97 2.20
C VAL A 224 -5.05 6.76 1.18
N ALA A 225 -4.52 6.98 -0.04
CA ALA A 225 -5.24 7.65 -1.11
C ALA A 225 -6.54 6.89 -1.50
N SER A 226 -6.46 5.57 -1.60
CA SER A 226 -7.62 4.72 -1.92
C SER A 226 -8.69 4.74 -0.83
N THR A 227 -8.27 4.78 0.44
CA THR A 227 -9.19 4.91 1.59
C THR A 227 -9.97 6.23 1.53
N LEU A 228 -9.29 7.34 1.25
CA LEU A 228 -9.95 8.65 1.11
C LEU A 228 -10.93 8.67 -0.06
N LEU A 229 -10.54 8.17 -1.22
CA LEU A 229 -11.41 8.07 -2.40
C LEU A 229 -12.63 7.16 -2.15
N THR A 230 -12.43 6.03 -1.46
CA THR A 230 -13.52 5.12 -1.09
C THR A 230 -14.48 5.79 -0.11
N ALA A 231 -13.97 6.48 0.91
CA ALA A 231 -14.79 7.21 1.88
C ALA A 231 -15.61 8.32 1.21
N GLU A 232 -14.98 9.13 0.35
CA GLU A 232 -15.64 10.20 -0.42
C GLU A 232 -16.75 9.65 -1.31
N ALA A 233 -16.48 8.59 -2.09
CA ALA A 233 -17.48 7.96 -2.97
C ALA A 233 -18.70 7.40 -2.23
N ASN A 234 -18.55 7.14 -0.93
CA ASN A 234 -19.64 6.65 -0.07
C ASN A 234 -20.24 7.73 0.86
N GLY A 235 -19.81 8.98 0.72
CA GLY A 235 -20.36 10.12 1.48
C GLY A 235 -20.07 10.07 2.98
N VAL A 236 -18.93 9.49 3.40
CA VAL A 236 -18.51 9.41 4.80
C VAL A 236 -17.16 10.10 5.03
N ALA A 237 -16.95 10.58 6.25
CA ALA A 237 -15.69 11.20 6.65
C ALA A 237 -14.76 10.16 7.28
N VAL A 238 -13.52 10.10 6.78
CA VAL A 238 -12.43 9.28 7.33
C VAL A 238 -11.15 10.09 7.30
N GLU A 239 -10.41 10.10 8.39
CA GLU A 239 -9.07 10.70 8.46
C GLU A 239 -8.02 9.63 8.19
N ALA A 240 -7.39 9.64 7.02
CA ALA A 240 -6.39 8.62 6.66
C ALA A 240 -4.95 9.15 6.81
N HIS A 241 -4.08 8.32 7.40
CA HIS A 241 -2.70 8.69 7.73
C HIS A 241 -1.70 7.70 7.13
N TRP A 242 -0.70 8.24 6.44
CA TRP A 242 0.41 7.47 5.92
C TRP A 242 1.50 7.32 6.98
N ALA A 243 1.52 6.19 7.70
CA ALA A 243 2.42 5.95 8.81
C ALA A 243 2.87 4.48 8.89
N ALA A 244 4.11 4.27 9.31
CA ALA A 244 4.69 2.93 9.53
C ALA A 244 4.60 2.48 10.98
N ALA A 245 4.39 3.40 11.90
CA ALA A 245 4.22 3.20 13.33
C ALA A 245 3.38 4.33 13.91
N LEU A 246 2.78 4.11 15.07
CA LEU A 246 1.86 5.05 15.70
C LEU A 246 2.41 5.61 17.04
N HIS A 247 3.73 5.56 17.24
CA HIS A 247 4.36 5.99 18.50
C HIS A 247 4.11 7.45 18.87
N ASP A 248 3.84 8.32 17.86
CA ASP A 248 3.50 9.73 18.07
C ASP A 248 2.04 9.95 18.51
N TRP A 249 1.21 8.90 18.45
CA TRP A 249 -0.17 8.99 18.91
C TRP A 249 -0.22 8.83 20.43
N PRO A 250 -1.08 9.62 21.13
CA PRO A 250 -1.22 9.48 22.58
C PRO A 250 -1.73 8.07 22.96
N PRO A 251 -1.26 7.52 24.07
CA PRO A 251 -1.81 6.27 24.57
C PRO A 251 -3.29 6.44 24.97
N GLU A 252 -4.02 5.33 25.03
CA GLU A 252 -5.41 5.28 25.54
C GLU A 252 -6.35 6.31 24.86
N CYS A 253 -6.18 6.52 23.55
CA CYS A 253 -6.95 7.51 22.80
C CYS A 253 -8.06 6.90 21.92
N LEU A 254 -8.19 5.56 21.87
CA LEU A 254 -9.13 4.85 20.99
C LEU A 254 -10.10 3.98 21.77
N ASP A 255 -11.35 3.94 21.31
CA ASP A 255 -12.39 3.03 21.82
C ASP A 255 -12.37 1.70 21.05
N VAL A 256 -12.11 1.78 19.75
CA VAL A 256 -12.16 0.63 18.85
C VAL A 256 -11.01 0.65 17.86
N ILE A 257 -10.41 -0.52 17.64
CA ILE A 257 -9.52 -0.78 16.52
C ILE A 257 -10.06 -1.97 15.73
N VAL A 258 -10.13 -1.82 14.41
CA VAL A 258 -10.35 -2.95 13.48
C VAL A 258 -9.11 -3.18 12.65
N THR A 259 -8.84 -4.43 12.25
CA THR A 259 -7.71 -4.74 11.38
C THR A 259 -7.89 -6.06 10.63
N ASN A 260 -7.42 -6.08 9.39
CA ASN A 260 -7.08 -7.28 8.63
C ASN A 260 -5.57 -7.22 8.35
N PRO A 261 -4.72 -7.64 9.30
CA PRO A 261 -3.28 -7.43 9.18
C PRO A 261 -2.66 -8.27 8.06
N PRO A 262 -1.49 -7.86 7.52
CA PRO A 262 -0.83 -8.61 6.46
C PRO A 262 -0.42 -10.01 6.94
N PHE A 263 -0.87 -11.04 6.20
CA PHE A 263 -0.53 -12.43 6.45
C PHE A 263 0.38 -12.95 5.34
N HIS A 264 1.59 -13.36 5.66
CA HIS A 264 2.40 -14.14 4.73
C HIS A 264 2.36 -15.62 5.12
N ARG A 265 2.13 -16.49 4.13
CA ARG A 265 2.17 -17.94 4.32
C ARG A 265 3.63 -18.37 4.52
N GLY A 266 4.03 -18.66 5.76
CA GLY A 266 5.29 -19.32 6.09
C GLY A 266 6.27 -18.51 6.93
N ILE A 267 6.86 -19.19 7.93
CA ILE A 267 7.98 -18.85 8.81
C ILE A 267 7.79 -17.63 9.74
N ALA A 268 8.18 -17.78 11.01
CA ALA A 268 8.03 -16.83 12.11
C ALA A 268 8.54 -15.38 11.84
N LYS A 269 9.41 -15.19 10.89
CA LYS A 269 9.94 -13.86 10.48
C LYS A 269 8.92 -12.97 9.77
N ASP A 270 7.88 -13.53 9.15
CA ASP A 270 6.89 -12.77 8.38
C ASP A 270 5.73 -12.23 9.25
N SER A 271 5.72 -12.57 10.55
CA SER A 271 4.68 -12.14 11.50
C SER A 271 5.04 -10.87 12.27
N GLU A 272 6.28 -10.37 12.19
CA GLU A 272 6.74 -9.18 12.93
C GLU A 272 5.87 -7.93 12.68
N PRO A 273 5.48 -7.59 11.43
CA PRO A 273 4.64 -6.41 11.21
C PRO A 273 3.29 -6.49 11.91
N ALA A 274 2.65 -7.65 11.89
CA ALA A 274 1.37 -7.85 12.55
C ALA A 274 1.48 -7.83 14.07
N LEU A 275 2.57 -8.35 14.64
CA LEU A 275 2.82 -8.28 16.09
C LEU A 275 3.07 -6.85 16.55
N ALA A 276 3.77 -6.02 15.76
CA ALA A 276 3.93 -4.61 16.02
C ALA A 276 2.59 -3.86 16.01
N MET A 277 1.68 -4.21 15.08
CA MET A 277 0.31 -3.66 15.06
C MET A 277 -0.47 -4.02 16.35
N PHE A 278 -0.25 -5.21 16.92
CA PHE A 278 -0.88 -5.58 18.19
C PHE A 278 -0.30 -4.83 19.39
N ASP A 279 1.00 -4.52 19.37
CA ASP A 279 1.64 -3.68 20.40
C ASP A 279 1.12 -2.23 20.33
N ASP A 280 1.00 -1.66 19.12
CA ASP A 280 0.37 -0.35 18.92
C ASP A 280 -1.09 -0.36 19.39
N ALA A 281 -1.87 -1.39 19.03
CA ALA A 281 -3.25 -1.52 19.46
C ALA A 281 -3.41 -1.58 20.98
N ALA A 282 -2.56 -2.35 21.65
CA ALA A 282 -2.57 -2.45 23.13
C ALA A 282 -2.30 -1.11 23.81
N ARG A 283 -1.41 -0.30 23.24
CA ARG A 283 -1.04 1.02 23.75
C ARG A 283 -2.11 2.09 23.49
N LEU A 284 -2.77 2.02 22.32
CA LEU A 284 -3.69 3.06 21.86
C LEU A 284 -5.11 2.87 22.39
N LEU A 285 -5.52 1.65 22.69
CA LEU A 285 -6.85 1.38 23.24
C LEU A 285 -6.94 1.86 24.68
N ARG A 286 -8.05 2.52 25.02
CA ARG A 286 -8.44 2.82 26.40
C ARG A 286 -8.70 1.51 27.17
N PRO A 287 -8.55 1.49 28.48
CA PRO A 287 -9.04 0.37 29.30
C PRO A 287 -10.50 0.03 28.95
N GLY A 288 -10.76 -1.24 28.62
CA GLY A 288 -12.07 -1.67 28.12
C GLY A 288 -12.34 -1.43 26.64
N GLY A 289 -11.43 -0.74 25.93
CA GLY A 289 -11.47 -0.59 24.48
C GLY A 289 -11.35 -1.92 23.75
N ARG A 290 -11.79 -1.99 22.52
CA ARG A 290 -11.96 -3.27 21.78
C ARG A 290 -11.17 -3.30 20.48
N MET A 291 -10.41 -4.38 20.31
CA MET A 291 -9.75 -4.69 19.02
C MET A 291 -10.48 -5.84 18.31
N TRP A 292 -10.90 -5.60 17.08
CA TRP A 292 -11.46 -6.59 16.19
C TRP A 292 -10.42 -6.95 15.12
N CYS A 293 -10.02 -8.21 15.08
CA CYS A 293 -9.00 -8.69 14.17
C CYS A 293 -9.50 -9.90 13.39
N VAL A 294 -9.45 -9.84 12.06
CA VAL A 294 -9.64 -11.01 11.22
C VAL A 294 -8.28 -11.61 10.85
N HIS A 295 -8.18 -12.93 10.87
CA HIS A 295 -6.96 -13.64 10.52
C HIS A 295 -7.26 -15.03 9.98
N ASN A 296 -6.29 -15.66 9.32
CA ASN A 296 -6.42 -17.06 8.88
C ASN A 296 -6.60 -17.99 10.07
N SER A 297 -7.59 -18.89 10.02
CA SER A 297 -7.99 -19.77 11.14
C SER A 297 -6.88 -20.70 11.63
N HIS A 298 -5.89 -21.05 10.79
CA HIS A 298 -4.77 -21.91 11.18
C HIS A 298 -3.67 -21.17 11.98
N LEU A 299 -3.70 -19.83 12.06
CA LEU A 299 -2.71 -19.05 12.79
C LEU A 299 -3.05 -18.97 14.29
N PRO A 300 -2.07 -19.13 15.21
CA PRO A 300 -2.31 -19.12 16.65
C PRO A 300 -2.46 -17.70 17.23
N TRP A 301 -3.13 -16.82 16.50
CA TRP A 301 -3.15 -15.37 16.80
C TRP A 301 -4.07 -14.99 17.94
N ARG A 302 -5.13 -15.77 18.19
CA ARG A 302 -5.97 -15.58 19.37
C ARG A 302 -5.13 -15.54 20.65
N ARG A 303 -4.14 -16.44 20.80
CA ARG A 303 -3.24 -16.45 21.93
C ARG A 303 -2.37 -15.19 21.98
N ARG A 304 -1.80 -14.77 20.85
CA ARG A 304 -0.98 -13.56 20.75
C ARG A 304 -1.76 -12.29 21.10
N LEU A 305 -2.99 -12.19 20.61
CA LEU A 305 -3.90 -11.08 20.94
C LEU A 305 -4.24 -11.08 22.43
N ALA A 306 -4.49 -12.26 23.03
CA ALA A 306 -4.76 -12.36 24.45
C ALA A 306 -3.55 -11.97 25.34
N GLU A 307 -2.34 -12.28 24.88
CA GLU A 307 -1.09 -11.91 25.54
C GLU A 307 -0.81 -10.39 25.44
N LYS A 308 -1.02 -9.79 24.25
CA LYS A 308 -0.65 -8.42 23.93
C LYS A 308 -1.72 -7.40 24.31
N VAL A 309 -2.96 -7.62 23.92
CA VAL A 309 -4.06 -6.68 24.11
C VAL A 309 -4.88 -6.99 25.37
N GLY A 310 -5.33 -8.23 25.50
CA GLY A 310 -6.13 -8.67 26.64
C GLY A 310 -7.11 -9.79 26.30
N PRO A 311 -8.06 -10.12 27.18
CA PRO A 311 -9.01 -11.22 26.99
C PRO A 311 -9.59 -11.24 25.59
N THR A 312 -9.44 -12.37 24.87
CA THR A 312 -9.77 -12.50 23.45
C THR A 312 -10.75 -13.64 23.21
N ALA A 313 -11.89 -13.32 22.60
CA ALA A 313 -12.93 -14.25 22.19
C ALA A 313 -13.03 -14.36 20.67
N VAL A 314 -13.38 -15.54 20.17
CA VAL A 314 -13.79 -15.72 18.78
C VAL A 314 -15.23 -15.24 18.65
N VAL A 315 -15.49 -14.36 17.69
CA VAL A 315 -16.82 -13.80 17.42
C VAL A 315 -17.46 -14.44 16.21
N ARG A 316 -16.67 -14.66 15.16
CA ARG A 316 -17.11 -15.33 13.93
C ARG A 316 -15.97 -16.13 13.35
N GLN A 317 -16.29 -17.26 12.72
CA GLN A 317 -15.29 -18.13 12.11
C GLN A 317 -15.91 -18.88 10.92
N ASN A 318 -15.08 -19.10 9.91
CA ASN A 318 -15.31 -20.05 8.84
C ASN A 318 -14.07 -20.97 8.68
N PRO A 319 -14.03 -21.94 7.75
CA PRO A 319 -12.88 -22.82 7.60
C PRO A 319 -11.54 -22.12 7.33
N PHE A 320 -11.56 -20.90 6.79
CA PHE A 320 -10.36 -20.17 6.35
C PHE A 320 -10.00 -18.99 7.27
N TYR A 321 -11.00 -18.29 7.82
CA TYR A 321 -10.82 -17.05 8.57
C TYR A 321 -11.51 -17.09 9.92
N THR A 322 -10.89 -16.43 10.89
CA THR A 322 -11.42 -16.23 12.24
C THR A 322 -11.42 -14.74 12.55
N VAL A 323 -12.57 -14.24 13.00
CA VAL A 323 -12.68 -12.89 13.60
C VAL A 323 -12.65 -13.02 15.11
N THR A 324 -11.72 -12.31 15.73
CA THR A 324 -11.60 -12.22 17.19
C THR A 324 -11.91 -10.82 17.69
N ARG A 325 -12.41 -10.73 18.92
CA ARG A 325 -12.54 -9.50 19.68
C ARG A 325 -11.70 -9.62 20.93
N SER A 326 -10.74 -8.71 21.08
CA SER A 326 -9.93 -8.54 22.31
C SER A 326 -10.43 -7.32 23.06
N VAL A 327 -10.37 -7.34 24.39
CA VAL A 327 -10.70 -6.20 25.25
C VAL A 327 -9.41 -5.74 25.92
N ALA A 328 -9.05 -4.46 25.76
CA ALA A 328 -7.86 -3.87 26.37
C ALA A 328 -7.94 -3.89 27.90
N ARG A 329 -6.81 -4.13 28.56
CA ARG A 329 -6.67 -4.18 30.02
C ARG A 329 -6.65 -2.81 30.65
#